data_06a4e192b8c78251d5f7d7b6765bdf4a
#
_entry.id   06a4e192b8c78251d5f7d7b6765bdf4a
#
_cell.length_a   1.000
_cell.length_b   1.000
_cell.length_c   1.000
_cell.angle_alpha   90.00
_cell.angle_beta   90.00
_cell.angle_gamma   90.00
#
_symmetry.space_group_name_H-M   'P 1'
#
loop_
_entity.id
_entity.type
_entity.pdbx_description
1 polymer ?
#
loop_
_entity_poly.entity_id
_entity_poly.type
_entity_poly.pdbx_seq_one_letter_code
_entity_poly.pdbx_strand_id
1 'polypeptide(L)' 'MFEQYPDILTVEEACEALRMGYNAVYNLLNESKLKAYKNGRVWRIPKESLVKYILESAKL' A
#
# COMPACT_ATOMS: atom_id res chain seq x y z
N MET A 1 3.53 2.82 13.26
CA MET A 1 2.97 3.51 12.07
C MET A 1 1.73 2.78 11.59
N PHE A 2 0.64 3.51 11.34
CA PHE A 2 -0.61 2.93 10.81
C PHE A 2 -1.32 1.97 11.77
N GLU A 3 -1.23 2.21 13.08
CA GLU A 3 -1.84 1.33 14.08
C GLU A 3 -3.36 1.26 13.95
N GLN A 4 -3.98 2.29 13.38
CA GLN A 4 -5.43 2.34 13.19
C GLN A 4 -5.91 1.46 12.02
N TYR A 5 -5.00 0.96 11.22
CA TYR A 5 -5.35 0.12 10.08
C TYR A 5 -5.14 -1.36 10.39
N PRO A 6 -5.91 -2.26 9.74
CA PRO A 6 -5.70 -3.70 9.92
C PRO A 6 -4.39 -4.14 9.27
N ASP A 7 -3.97 -5.36 9.55
CA ASP A 7 -2.72 -5.91 9.03
C ASP A 7 -2.72 -6.01 7.49
N ILE A 8 -3.88 -6.23 6.89
CA ILE A 8 -4.05 -6.30 5.45
C ILE A 8 -5.03 -5.21 5.02
N LEU A 9 -4.60 -4.35 4.12
CA LEU A 9 -5.38 -3.20 3.69
C LEU A 9 -5.99 -3.42 2.31
N THR A 10 -7.13 -2.75 2.08
CA THR A 10 -7.69 -2.60 0.74
C THR A 10 -6.95 -1.48 0.02
N VAL A 11 -7.18 -1.36 -1.30
CA VAL A 11 -6.61 -0.24 -2.06
C VAL A 11 -7.10 1.10 -1.50
N GLU A 12 -8.39 1.18 -1.15
CA GLU A 12 -8.95 2.41 -0.57
C GLU A 12 -8.22 2.81 0.71
N GLU A 13 -7.99 1.84 1.57
CA GLU A 13 -7.28 2.10 2.82
C GLU A 13 -5.84 2.52 2.57
N ALA A 14 -5.19 1.89 1.60
CA ALA A 14 -3.82 2.25 1.23
C ALA A 14 -3.74 3.67 0.69
N CYS A 15 -4.71 4.06 -0.16
CA CYS A 15 -4.78 5.42 -0.68
C CYS A 15 -4.91 6.43 0.46
N GLU A 16 -5.78 6.15 1.41
CA GLU A 16 -5.98 7.02 2.55
C GLU A 16 -4.73 7.10 3.42
N ALA A 17 -4.12 5.94 3.70
CA ALA A 17 -2.95 5.88 4.56
C ALA A 17 -1.75 6.61 3.95
N LEU A 18 -1.56 6.46 2.65
CA LEU A 18 -0.43 7.09 1.94
C LEU A 18 -0.77 8.49 1.45
N ARG A 19 -2.04 8.91 1.56
CA ARG A 19 -2.54 10.18 1.05
C ARG A 19 -2.25 10.34 -0.44
N MET A 20 -2.54 9.27 -1.19
CA MET A 20 -2.32 9.22 -2.63
C MET A 20 -3.63 8.86 -3.32
N GLY A 21 -3.76 9.28 -4.58
CA GLY A 21 -4.93 8.92 -5.38
C GLY A 21 -4.85 7.47 -5.85
N TYR A 22 -5.98 6.96 -6.35
CA TYR A 22 -6.08 5.59 -6.84
C TYR A 22 -5.06 5.30 -7.93
N ASN A 23 -4.92 6.20 -8.91
CA ASN A 23 -4.00 5.96 -10.02
C ASN A 23 -2.57 5.80 -9.54
N ALA A 24 -2.17 6.63 -8.58
CA ALA A 24 -0.82 6.57 -8.02
C ALA A 24 -0.57 5.24 -7.32
N VAL A 25 -1.54 4.80 -6.49
CA VAL A 25 -1.40 3.54 -5.76
C VAL A 25 -1.39 2.35 -6.73
N TYR A 26 -2.29 2.34 -7.73
CA TYR A 26 -2.30 1.28 -8.72
C TYR A 26 -1.00 1.21 -9.51
N ASN A 27 -0.40 2.35 -9.83
CA ASN A 27 0.89 2.38 -10.50
C ASN A 27 1.97 1.72 -9.63
N LEU A 28 1.97 2.02 -8.34
CA LEU A 28 2.91 1.40 -7.40
C LEU A 28 2.73 -0.11 -7.34
N LEU A 29 1.47 -0.57 -7.33
CA LEU A 29 1.17 -2.00 -7.31
C LEU A 29 1.60 -2.68 -8.60
N ASN A 30 1.29 -2.07 -9.73
CA ASN A 30 1.63 -2.65 -11.03
C ASN A 30 3.13 -2.68 -11.28
N GLU A 31 3.86 -1.73 -10.74
CA GLU A 31 5.31 -1.65 -10.88
C GLU A 31 6.05 -2.42 -9.79
N SER A 32 5.30 -3.06 -8.91
CA SER A 32 5.85 -3.82 -7.77
C SER A 32 6.68 -2.97 -6.82
N LYS A 33 6.42 -1.67 -6.80
CA LYS A 33 7.06 -0.76 -5.85
C LYS A 33 6.40 -0.85 -4.49
N LEU A 34 5.13 -1.23 -4.47
CA LEU A 34 4.38 -1.50 -3.25
C LEU A 34 4.02 -2.98 -3.29
N LYS A 35 4.64 -3.77 -2.43
CA LYS A 35 4.46 -5.22 -2.43
C LYS A 35 3.07 -5.60 -1.95
N ALA A 36 2.39 -6.41 -2.72
CA ALA A 36 1.02 -6.82 -2.42
C ALA A 36 0.69 -8.08 -3.19
N TYR A 37 -0.48 -8.65 -2.93
CA TYR A 37 -0.94 -9.82 -3.68
C TYR A 37 -2.40 -9.63 -4.06
N LYS A 38 -2.83 -10.34 -5.10
CA LYS A 38 -4.22 -10.33 -5.53
C LYS A 38 -4.94 -11.56 -5.00
N ASN A 39 -6.12 -11.33 -4.45
CA ASN A 39 -7.03 -12.40 -4.07
C ASN A 39 -8.22 -12.31 -5.02
N GLY A 40 -8.17 -13.07 -6.11
CA GLY A 40 -9.13 -12.90 -7.19
C GLY A 40 -8.85 -11.59 -7.92
N ARG A 41 -9.81 -10.67 -7.87
CA ARG A 41 -9.69 -9.36 -8.52
C ARG A 41 -9.34 -8.26 -7.53
N VAL A 42 -9.11 -8.61 -6.28
CA VAL A 42 -8.93 -7.64 -5.20
C VAL A 42 -7.50 -7.65 -4.72
N TRP A 43 -6.88 -6.47 -4.71
CA TRP A 43 -5.56 -6.32 -4.14
C TRP A 43 -5.63 -6.40 -2.62
N ARG A 44 -4.68 -7.14 -2.04
CA ARG A 44 -4.49 -7.22 -0.59
C ARG A 44 -3.10 -6.68 -0.29
N ILE A 45 -3.05 -5.63 0.51
CA ILE A 45 -1.82 -4.90 0.74
C ILE A 45 -1.41 -5.02 2.20
N PRO A 46 -0.36 -5.79 2.51
CA PRO A 46 0.11 -5.89 3.90
C PRO A 46 0.51 -4.52 4.44
N LYS A 47 0.12 -4.23 5.66
CA LYS A 47 0.46 -2.97 6.30
C LYS A 47 1.98 -2.75 6.31
N GLU A 48 2.74 -3.81 6.50
CA GLU A 48 4.20 -3.75 6.49
C GLU A 48 4.74 -3.21 5.17
N SER A 49 4.05 -3.48 4.06
CA SER A 49 4.46 -2.99 2.75
C SER A 49 4.40 -1.48 2.68
N LEU A 50 3.38 -0.88 3.31
CA LEU A 50 3.26 0.57 3.35
C LEU A 50 4.40 1.19 4.15
N VAL A 51 4.70 0.60 5.31
CA VAL A 51 5.79 1.08 6.15
C VAL A 51 7.11 1.01 5.39
N LYS A 52 7.38 -0.13 4.75
CA LYS A 52 8.59 -0.33 4.00
C LYS A 52 8.71 0.67 2.84
N TYR A 53 7.61 0.85 2.09
CA TYR A 53 7.59 1.79 0.99
C TYR A 53 7.92 3.21 1.46
N ILE A 54 7.31 3.63 2.56
CA ILE A 54 7.55 4.97 3.11
C ILE A 54 8.99 5.14 3.54
N LEU A 55 9.53 4.16 4.26
CA LEU A 55 10.90 4.25 4.75
C LEU A 55 11.89 4.30 3.59
N GLU A 56 11.69 3.50 2.57
CA GLU A 56 12.57 3.47 1.40
C GLU A 56 12.43 4.76 0.58
N SER A 57 11.20 5.23 0.38
CA SER A 57 10.95 6.43 -0.43
C SER A 57 11.46 7.69 0.25
N ALA A 58 11.32 7.77 1.56
CA ALA A 58 11.79 8.92 2.33
C ALA A 58 13.25 8.79 2.75
N LYS A 59 13.85 7.63 2.50
CA LYS A 59 15.25 7.33 2.86
C LYS A 59 15.49 7.44 4.36
N LEU A 60 14.53 6.95 5.12
CA LEU A 60 14.63 6.94 6.58
C LEU A 60 15.29 5.67 7.10
#